data_69c44428cf6db565bd7cf1ec52fbb24f
#
_entry.id   69c44428cf6db565bd7cf1ec52fbb24f
#
_cell.length_a   1.000
_cell.length_b   1.000
_cell.length_c   1.000
_cell.angle_alpha   90.00
_cell.angle_beta   90.00
_cell.angle_gamma   90.00
#
_symmetry.space_group_name_H-M   'P 1'
#
loop_
_entity.id
_entity.type
_entity.pdbx_description
1 polymer ?
#
loop_
_entity_poly.entity_id
_entity_poly.type
_entity_poly.pdbx_seq_one_letter_code
_entity_poly.pdbx_strand_id
1 'polypeptide(L)' 'VEFLGIGLAIGLPAVGVGIGQGLAVASALDGIWRQPEATRDIRSLLFIGLAFMEALAIYGLLIAFLLLGRLG' A
#
# COMPACT_ATOMS: atom_id res chain seq x y z
N VAL A 1 -8.45 1.89 24.82
CA VAL A 1 -7.29 2.62 24.27
C VAL A 1 -6.34 1.68 23.55
N GLU A 2 -6.07 0.50 24.13
CA GLU A 2 -5.18 -0.49 23.48
C GLU A 2 -5.73 -0.98 22.14
N PHE A 3 -7.02 -1.26 22.07
CA PHE A 3 -7.64 -1.67 20.81
C PHE A 3 -7.62 -0.55 19.78
N LEU A 4 -7.71 0.70 20.21
CA LEU A 4 -7.55 1.83 19.31
C LEU A 4 -6.14 1.86 18.71
N GLY A 5 -5.13 1.63 19.53
CA GLY A 5 -3.74 1.55 19.04
C GLY A 5 -3.53 0.46 18.01
N ILE A 6 -4.11 -0.73 18.23
CA ILE A 6 -4.04 -1.84 17.30
C ILE A 6 -4.76 -1.47 15.99
N GLY A 7 -5.94 -0.87 16.09
CA GLY A 7 -6.68 -0.42 14.91
C GLY A 7 -5.91 0.61 14.10
N LEU A 8 -5.25 1.55 14.75
CA LEU A 8 -4.42 2.55 14.07
C LEU A 8 -3.19 1.92 13.41
N ALA A 9 -2.61 0.88 14.02
CA ALA A 9 -1.44 0.20 13.46
C ALA A 9 -1.76 -0.47 12.12
N ILE A 10 -3.00 -0.91 11.91
CA ILE A 10 -3.46 -1.46 10.63
C ILE A 10 -4.04 -0.35 9.75
N GLY A 11 -4.87 0.51 10.33
CA GLY A 11 -5.69 1.47 9.59
C GLY A 11 -4.88 2.58 8.94
N LEU A 12 -3.91 3.16 9.63
CA LEU A 12 -3.11 4.25 9.08
C LEU A 12 -2.28 3.82 7.88
N PRO A 13 -1.51 2.71 7.94
CA PRO A 13 -0.82 2.23 6.76
C PRO A 13 -1.77 1.86 5.62
N ALA A 14 -2.93 1.26 5.92
CA ALA A 14 -3.91 0.88 4.91
C ALA A 14 -4.46 2.10 4.16
N VAL A 15 -4.74 3.19 4.87
CA VAL A 15 -5.20 4.44 4.24
C VAL A 15 -4.11 5.01 3.34
N GLY A 16 -2.87 5.10 3.84
CA GLY A 16 -1.75 5.64 3.08
C GLY A 16 -1.45 4.80 1.84
N VAL A 17 -1.39 3.48 1.99
CA VAL A 17 -1.13 2.56 0.88
C VAL A 17 -2.28 2.62 -0.13
N GLY A 18 -3.53 2.64 0.34
CA GLY A 18 -4.70 2.73 -0.56
C GLY A 18 -4.68 3.98 -1.42
N ILE A 19 -4.41 5.14 -0.82
CA ILE A 19 -4.31 6.40 -1.55
C ILE A 19 -3.11 6.36 -2.51
N GLY A 20 -1.96 5.90 -2.04
CA GLY A 20 -0.75 5.81 -2.85
C GLY A 20 -0.92 4.88 -4.04
N GLN A 21 -1.50 3.71 -3.83
CA GLN A 21 -1.77 2.76 -4.92
C GLN A 21 -2.76 3.32 -5.92
N GLY A 22 -3.81 4.00 -5.44
CA GLY A 22 -4.78 4.64 -6.31
C GLY A 22 -4.15 5.71 -7.21
N LEU A 23 -3.30 6.57 -6.63
CA LEU A 23 -2.59 7.59 -7.38
C LEU A 23 -1.59 6.97 -8.37
N ALA A 24 -0.89 5.92 -7.97
CA ALA A 24 0.07 5.24 -8.83
C ALA A 24 -0.64 4.62 -10.04
N VAL A 25 -1.76 3.94 -9.83
CA VAL A 25 -2.54 3.33 -10.91
C VAL A 25 -3.08 4.42 -11.85
N ALA A 26 -3.62 5.49 -11.31
CA ALA A 26 -4.14 6.59 -12.12
C ALA A 26 -3.04 7.22 -12.99
N SER A 27 -1.86 7.46 -12.40
CA SER A 27 -0.73 8.01 -13.13
C SER A 27 -0.22 7.05 -14.21
N ALA A 28 -0.17 5.75 -13.92
CA ALA A 28 0.26 4.74 -14.87
C ALA A 28 -0.70 4.65 -16.07
N LEU A 29 -2.00 4.70 -15.81
CA LEU A 29 -3.00 4.68 -16.89
C LEU A 29 -2.89 5.92 -17.77
N ASP A 30 -2.67 7.09 -17.17
CA ASP A 30 -2.45 8.32 -17.93
C ASP A 30 -1.20 8.23 -18.78
N GLY A 31 -0.12 7.67 -18.24
CA GLY A 31 1.12 7.46 -18.98
C GLY A 31 0.96 6.52 -20.16
N ILE A 32 0.21 5.43 -19.99
CA ILE A 32 -0.09 4.48 -21.07
C ILE A 32 -0.92 5.16 -22.16
N TRP A 33 -1.88 5.97 -21.77
CA TRP A 33 -2.70 6.72 -22.70
C TRP A 33 -1.85 7.67 -23.57
N ARG A 34 -0.88 8.36 -22.94
CA ARG A 34 -0.03 9.32 -23.65
C ARG A 34 1.07 8.65 -24.47
N GLN A 35 1.62 7.55 -23.98
CA GLN A 35 2.73 6.83 -24.61
C GLN A 35 2.47 5.35 -24.59
N PRO A 36 1.61 4.84 -25.49
CA PRO A 36 1.27 3.42 -25.49
C PRO A 36 2.47 2.49 -25.69
N GLU A 37 3.53 2.98 -26.35
CA GLU A 37 4.76 2.20 -26.55
C GLU A 37 5.52 1.95 -25.26
N ALA A 38 5.24 2.71 -24.20
CA ALA A 38 5.88 2.54 -22.89
C ALA A 38 5.06 1.63 -21.96
N THR A 39 3.99 1.01 -22.44
CA THR A 39 3.08 0.22 -21.61
C THR A 39 3.81 -0.84 -20.80
N ARG A 40 4.76 -1.54 -21.41
CA ARG A 40 5.50 -2.62 -20.75
C ARG A 40 6.32 -2.10 -19.57
N ASP A 41 7.05 -1.01 -19.77
CA ASP A 41 7.90 -0.41 -18.74
C ASP A 41 7.05 0.17 -17.62
N ILE A 42 5.97 0.87 -17.96
CA ILE A 42 5.06 1.45 -16.98
C ILE A 42 4.42 0.36 -16.13
N ARG A 43 3.97 -0.73 -16.76
CA ARG A 43 3.37 -1.84 -16.03
C ARG A 43 4.36 -2.48 -15.07
N SER A 44 5.60 -2.71 -15.51
CA SER A 44 6.63 -3.31 -14.67
C SER A 44 6.94 -2.45 -13.44
N LEU A 45 7.14 -1.15 -13.65
CA LEU A 45 7.40 -0.22 -12.55
C LEU A 45 6.21 -0.11 -11.62
N LEU A 46 4.99 -0.13 -12.15
CA LEU A 46 3.77 -0.08 -11.35
C LEU A 46 3.68 -1.30 -10.42
N PHE A 47 3.89 -2.51 -10.94
CA PHE A 47 3.83 -3.71 -10.12
C PHE A 47 4.88 -3.71 -9.02
N ILE A 48 6.11 -3.28 -9.32
CA ILE A 48 7.17 -3.17 -8.32
C ILE A 48 6.77 -2.16 -7.23
N GLY A 49 6.28 -0.99 -7.63
CA GLY A 49 5.85 0.04 -6.68
C GLY A 49 4.68 -0.41 -5.81
N LEU A 50 3.68 -1.07 -6.41
CA LEU A 50 2.55 -1.60 -5.66
C LEU A 50 2.99 -2.67 -4.65
N ALA A 51 3.94 -3.52 -5.02
CA ALA A 51 4.47 -4.54 -4.12
C ALA A 51 5.17 -3.93 -2.90
N PHE A 52 5.95 -2.86 -3.08
CA PHE A 52 6.59 -2.17 -1.97
C PHE A 52 5.57 -1.47 -1.07
N MET A 53 4.56 -0.84 -1.65
CA MET A 53 3.50 -0.20 -0.87
C MET A 53 2.71 -1.23 -0.06
N GLU A 54 2.41 -2.38 -0.64
CA GLU A 54 1.71 -3.46 0.05
C GLU A 54 2.55 -4.02 1.19
N ALA A 55 3.86 -4.11 1.03
CA ALA A 55 4.77 -4.54 2.09
C ALA A 55 4.67 -3.63 3.33
N LEU A 56 4.53 -2.32 3.13
CA LEU A 56 4.34 -1.39 4.24
C LEU A 56 3.03 -1.65 5.00
N ALA A 57 1.96 -1.99 4.29
CA ALA A 57 0.70 -2.36 4.91
C ALA A 57 0.84 -3.66 5.71
N ILE A 58 1.60 -4.62 5.20
CA ILE A 58 1.87 -5.89 5.89
C ILE A 58 2.67 -5.65 7.17
N TYR A 59 3.64 -4.73 7.16
CA TYR A 59 4.37 -4.35 8.38
C TYR A 59 3.42 -3.80 9.44
N GLY A 60 2.46 -2.96 9.06
CA GLY A 60 1.46 -2.46 9.98
C GLY A 60 0.61 -3.59 10.57
N LEU A 61 0.23 -4.56 9.74
CA LEU A 61 -0.51 -5.74 10.18
C LEU A 61 0.31 -6.56 11.19
N LEU A 62 1.59 -6.76 10.93
CA LEU A 62 2.48 -7.48 11.84
C LEU A 62 2.55 -6.78 13.20
N ILE A 63 2.71 -5.47 13.21
CA ILE A 63 2.75 -4.69 14.46
C ILE A 63 1.42 -4.84 15.20
N ALA A 64 0.30 -4.80 14.49
CA ALA A 64 -1.02 -4.97 15.10
C ALA A 64 -1.16 -6.35 15.78
N PHE A 65 -0.68 -7.41 15.15
CA PHE A 65 -0.69 -8.75 15.77
C PHE A 65 0.21 -8.81 17.00
N LEU A 66 1.38 -8.19 16.95
CA LEU A 66 2.28 -8.15 18.11
C LEU A 66 1.64 -7.40 19.28
N LEU A 67 0.97 -6.28 19.03
CA LEU A 67 0.27 -5.54 20.06
C LEU A 67 -0.91 -6.34 20.62
N LEU A 68 -1.66 -6.99 19.75
CA LEU A 68 -2.79 -7.80 20.17
C LEU A 68 -2.34 -8.95 21.08
N GLY A 69 -1.22 -9.58 20.76
CA GLY A 69 -0.65 -10.65 21.56
C GLY A 69 -0.24 -10.20 22.98
N ARG A 70 0.10 -8.93 23.15
CA ARG A 70 0.47 -8.39 24.46
C ARG A 70 -0.73 -8.12 25.36
N LEU A 71 -1.93 -8.03 24.79
CA LEU A 71 -3.16 -7.82 25.54
C LEU A 71 -3.70 -9.13 26.14
N GLY A 72 -3.33 -10.24 25.55
CA GLY A 72 -3.74 -11.55 26.00
C GLY A 72 -2.74 -12.17 26.96
#